data_7b813e88bf051462de8f13e0156e7233
#
_entry.id   7b813e88bf051462de8f13e0156e7233
#
_cell.length_a   1.000
_cell.length_b   1.000
_cell.length_c   1.000
_cell.angle_alpha   90.00
_cell.angle_beta   90.00
_cell.angle_gamma   90.00
#
_symmetry.space_group_name_H-M   'P 1'
#
loop_
_entity.id
_entity.type
_entity.pdbx_description
1 polymer ?
#
loop_
_entity_poly.entity_id
_entity_poly.type
_entity_poly.pdbx_seq_one_letter_code
_entity_poly.pdbx_strand_id
1 'polypeptide(L)'
;GFFGVTEMSLANNRRADIAAIGPSGEIWMVEPRRLATKAAASRLADSLNERLGERIGYCIRGERKHSDQTMVDVITDGVFLRRLQSDPSLKNVACILFDEFHERRRDADLGLTLLREAAAVLRPDLSIVLMSATLDVSDLRRRLPEATVLESEGRSFPVETIHQVPRSEESLAKQVLRAFESHALNLRKGSGVLVFLPGLREIERCRHLLKDAQTLKRWRVVSLHGQLPLKEQSAALQRFSSDHD
;
A
#
# COMPACT_ATOMS: atom_id res chain seq x y z
N GLY A 1 28.36 7.65 -7.55
CA GLY A 1 28.83 6.63 -6.63
C GLY A 1 27.66 5.70 -6.32
N PHE A 2 27.82 4.42 -6.60
CA PHE A 2 26.81 3.40 -6.35
C PHE A 2 26.63 3.21 -4.84
N PHE A 3 25.41 3.32 -4.36
CA PHE A 3 25.06 2.95 -2.99
C PHE A 3 24.45 1.55 -3.04
N GLY A 4 25.09 0.61 -2.34
CA GLY A 4 24.56 -0.72 -2.18
C GLY A 4 23.33 -0.70 -1.28
N VAL A 5 22.20 -1.16 -1.81
CA VAL A 5 21.05 -1.52 -1.01
C VAL A 5 21.35 -2.87 -0.37
N THR A 6 21.66 -2.91 0.90
CA THR A 6 21.81 -4.16 1.63
C THR A 6 20.43 -4.60 2.13
N GLU A 7 19.94 -5.72 1.56
CA GLU A 7 18.75 -6.49 1.90
C GLU A 7 17.39 -5.77 1.86
N MET A 8 16.79 -5.77 0.68
CA MET A 8 15.33 -5.75 0.57
C MET A 8 14.80 -7.18 0.78
N SER A 9 14.46 -7.55 2.01
CA SER A 9 13.72 -8.78 2.27
C SER A 9 12.23 -8.53 2.05
N LEU A 10 11.74 -8.84 0.84
CA LEU A 10 10.31 -8.93 0.53
C LEU A 10 9.77 -10.32 0.94
N ALA A 11 9.91 -10.66 2.21
CA ALA A 11 9.12 -11.74 2.79
C ALA A 11 7.72 -11.22 3.11
N ASN A 12 6.71 -12.08 3.17
CA ASN A 12 5.29 -11.82 3.47
C ASN A 12 4.96 -11.10 4.80
N ASN A 13 5.92 -10.69 5.54
CA ASN A 13 5.98 -9.49 6.34
C ASN A 13 6.72 -8.48 5.47
N ARG A 14 6.03 -7.62 4.76
CA ARG A 14 6.58 -6.54 3.95
C ARG A 14 7.39 -5.61 4.86
N ARG A 15 8.62 -5.97 5.15
CA ARG A 15 9.64 -5.10 5.69
C ARG A 15 10.41 -4.56 4.51
N ALA A 16 10.07 -3.39 4.06
CA ALA A 16 10.99 -2.57 3.34
C ALA A 16 11.92 -1.96 4.39
N ASP A 17 12.97 -2.67 4.74
CA ASP A 17 14.07 -2.08 5.51
C ASP A 17 14.85 -1.19 4.54
N ILE A 18 14.46 0.06 4.45
CA ILE A 18 15.16 1.06 3.64
C ILE A 18 16.34 1.55 4.48
N ALA A 19 17.49 0.92 4.32
CA ALA A 19 18.76 1.49 4.74
C ALA A 19 19.33 2.34 3.58
N ALA A 20 18.84 3.55 3.41
CA ALA A 20 19.50 4.52 2.55
C ALA A 20 20.64 5.16 3.36
N ILE A 21 21.84 4.67 3.16
CA ILE A 21 23.07 5.33 3.64
C ILE A 21 23.49 6.29 2.52
N GLY A 22 23.00 7.51 2.59
CA GLY A 22 23.31 8.55 1.63
C GLY A 22 23.69 9.86 2.32
N PRO A 23 24.21 10.84 1.59
CA PRO A 23 24.48 12.16 2.10
C PRO A 23 23.18 12.77 2.68
N SER A 24 23.36 13.61 3.68
CA SER A 24 22.33 14.29 4.47
C SER A 24 21.10 14.75 3.66
N GLY A 25 19.95 14.12 3.91
CA GLY A 25 18.68 14.49 3.27
C GLY A 25 17.54 13.56 3.64
N GLU A 26 16.32 14.04 3.43
CA GLU A 26 15.11 13.26 3.66
C GLU A 26 14.92 12.19 2.56
N ILE A 27 14.28 11.12 2.93
CA ILE A 27 13.76 10.11 2.00
C ILE A 27 12.26 10.30 1.91
N TRP A 28 11.74 10.50 0.70
CA TRP A 28 10.30 10.54 0.49
C TRP A 28 9.82 9.23 -0.11
N MET A 29 8.88 8.57 0.58
CA MET A 29 8.21 7.37 0.09
C MET A 29 6.82 7.76 -0.40
N VAL A 30 6.58 7.61 -1.69
CA VAL A 30 5.33 7.99 -2.35
C VAL A 30 4.40 6.79 -2.44
N GLU A 31 3.27 6.89 -1.79
CA GLU A 31 2.23 5.85 -1.68
C GLU A 31 0.97 6.24 -2.45
N PRO A 32 0.29 5.29 -3.11
CA PRO A 32 -0.89 5.61 -3.92
C PRO A 32 -2.12 6.00 -3.11
N ARG A 33 -2.21 5.61 -1.84
CA ARG A 33 -3.46 5.71 -1.05
C ARG A 33 -3.19 6.20 0.36
N ARG A 34 -4.05 7.10 0.86
CA ARG A 34 -3.97 7.67 2.21
C ARG A 34 -3.85 6.61 3.31
N LEU A 35 -4.59 5.52 3.19
CA LEU A 35 -4.54 4.43 4.17
C LEU A 35 -3.21 3.68 4.11
N ALA A 36 -2.71 3.38 2.91
CA ALA A 36 -1.41 2.75 2.71
C ALA A 36 -0.28 3.64 3.25
N THR A 37 -0.31 4.94 2.96
CA THR A 37 0.64 5.94 3.49
C THR A 37 0.76 5.86 5.02
N LYS A 38 -0.38 5.90 5.72
CA LYS A 38 -0.37 5.82 7.20
C LYS A 38 0.09 4.46 7.71
N ALA A 39 -0.34 3.38 7.07
CA ALA A 39 0.04 2.02 7.45
C ALA A 39 1.53 1.76 7.20
N ALA A 40 2.09 2.24 6.09
CA ALA A 40 3.51 2.14 5.79
C ALA A 40 4.34 2.94 6.80
N ALA A 41 3.97 4.20 7.04
CA ALA A 41 4.67 5.03 8.02
C ALA A 41 4.62 4.43 9.44
N SER A 42 3.46 3.92 9.88
CA SER A 42 3.34 3.26 11.17
C SER A 42 4.24 2.02 11.27
N ARG A 43 4.22 1.16 10.25
CA ARG A 43 5.07 -0.05 10.23
C ARG A 43 6.56 0.26 10.26
N LEU A 44 6.98 1.29 9.52
CA LEU A 44 8.37 1.74 9.53
C LEU A 44 8.78 2.26 10.92
N ALA A 45 7.94 3.07 11.56
CA ALA A 45 8.19 3.56 12.92
C ALA A 45 8.24 2.39 13.93
N ASP A 46 7.28 1.46 13.86
CA ASP A 46 7.24 0.27 14.72
C ASP A 46 8.49 -0.61 14.53
N SER A 47 9.00 -0.74 13.30
CA SER A 47 10.23 -1.53 13.03
C SER A 47 11.49 -0.91 13.65
N LEU A 48 11.48 0.39 13.86
CA LEU A 48 12.56 1.13 14.54
C LEU A 48 12.31 1.27 16.05
N ASN A 49 11.20 0.75 16.58
CA ASN A 49 10.72 0.95 17.95
C ASN A 49 10.57 2.43 18.31
N GLU A 50 10.09 3.25 17.38
CA GLU A 50 9.93 4.70 17.54
C GLU A 50 8.46 5.13 17.43
N ARG A 51 8.20 6.34 17.90
CA ARG A 51 6.87 6.95 17.72
C ARG A 51 6.77 7.53 16.32
N LEU A 52 5.62 7.32 15.71
CA LEU A 52 5.28 7.92 14.42
C LEU A 52 5.27 9.46 14.54
N GLY A 53 6.04 10.12 13.68
CA GLY A 53 6.28 11.57 13.69
C GLY A 53 7.66 11.98 14.24
N GLU A 54 8.46 11.02 14.71
CA GLU A 54 9.88 11.22 15.02
C GLU A 54 10.72 11.09 13.74
N ARG A 55 11.56 10.07 13.61
CA ARG A 55 12.33 9.86 12.38
C ARG A 55 11.48 9.43 11.18
N ILE A 56 10.37 8.77 11.43
CA ILE A 56 9.38 8.38 10.39
C ILE A 56 8.16 9.27 10.50
N GLY A 57 7.90 10.04 9.47
CA GLY A 57 6.73 10.89 9.34
C GLY A 57 5.78 10.44 8.23
N TYR A 58 4.65 11.11 8.12
CA TYR A 58 3.78 11.02 6.96
C TYR A 58 3.06 12.34 6.67
N CYS A 59 2.72 12.52 5.39
CA CYS A 59 1.90 13.64 4.97
C CYS A 59 0.85 13.19 3.93
N ILE A 60 -0.41 13.39 4.27
CA ILE A 60 -1.55 13.18 3.39
C ILE A 60 -2.40 14.45 3.34
N ARG A 61 -3.35 14.53 2.41
CA ARG A 61 -4.24 15.71 2.32
C ARG A 61 -5.00 15.92 3.64
N GLY A 62 -4.74 17.05 4.29
CA GLY A 62 -5.41 17.47 5.52
C GLY A 62 -4.84 16.87 6.81
N GLU A 63 -3.78 16.07 6.75
CA GLU A 63 -3.18 15.48 7.94
C GLU A 63 -1.68 15.27 7.76
N ARG A 64 -0.88 15.61 8.78
CA ARG A 64 0.57 15.45 8.79
C ARG A 64 1.04 15.05 10.19
N LYS A 65 1.99 14.12 10.24
CA LYS A 65 2.84 13.87 11.41
C LYS A 65 4.30 13.92 10.98
N HIS A 66 5.03 14.91 11.47
CA HIS A 66 6.39 15.19 11.04
C HIS A 66 7.05 16.07 12.11
N SER A 67 8.35 15.91 12.29
CA SER A 67 9.18 16.75 13.15
C SER A 67 10.46 17.14 12.42
N ASP A 68 11.28 17.98 13.03
CA ASP A 68 12.60 18.36 12.51
C ASP A 68 13.58 17.17 12.46
N GLN A 69 13.26 16.07 13.13
CA GLN A 69 14.05 14.83 13.13
C GLN A 69 13.59 13.84 12.05
N THR A 70 12.54 14.16 11.28
CA THR A 70 12.01 13.25 10.28
C THR A 70 13.01 13.03 9.17
N MET A 71 13.40 11.77 8.98
CA MET A 71 14.31 11.32 7.93
C MET A 71 13.57 10.63 6.79
N VAL A 72 12.47 9.96 7.08
CA VAL A 72 11.61 9.31 6.09
C VAL A 72 10.21 9.90 6.20
N ASP A 73 9.74 10.56 5.13
CA ASP A 73 8.38 11.10 5.06
C ASP A 73 7.56 10.30 4.04
N VAL A 74 6.58 9.54 4.53
CA VAL A 74 5.67 8.76 3.69
C VAL A 74 4.55 9.66 3.23
N ILE A 75 4.41 9.87 1.93
CA ILE A 75 3.50 10.87 1.36
C ILE A 75 2.62 10.27 0.26
N THR A 76 1.45 10.87 0.01
CA THR A 76 0.64 10.45 -1.13
C THR A 76 1.09 11.10 -2.44
N ASP A 77 0.77 10.46 -3.60
CA ASP A 77 1.06 10.97 -4.95
C ASP A 77 0.71 12.47 -5.09
N GLY A 78 -0.49 12.87 -4.64
CA GLY A 78 -0.93 14.25 -4.76
C GLY A 78 -0.18 15.24 -3.85
N VAL A 79 0.34 14.78 -2.70
CA VAL A 79 1.22 15.58 -1.85
C VAL A 79 2.59 15.71 -2.50
N PHE A 80 3.12 14.61 -3.02
CA PHE A 80 4.38 14.61 -3.76
C PHE A 80 4.35 15.58 -4.93
N LEU A 81 3.36 15.46 -5.80
CA LEU A 81 3.23 16.32 -6.98
C LEU A 81 3.15 17.80 -6.61
N ARG A 82 2.42 18.14 -5.54
CA ARG A 82 2.35 19.51 -5.06
C ARG A 82 3.69 20.03 -4.54
N ARG A 83 4.43 19.20 -3.77
CA ARG A 83 5.76 19.59 -3.27
C ARG A 83 6.73 19.81 -4.41
N LEU A 84 6.75 18.91 -5.41
CA LEU A 84 7.59 19.02 -6.59
C LEU A 84 7.27 20.30 -7.41
N GLN A 85 5.99 20.65 -7.54
CA GLN A 85 5.57 21.89 -8.22
C GLN A 85 5.98 23.15 -7.44
N SER A 86 5.97 23.07 -6.09
CA SER A 86 6.34 24.22 -5.25
C SER A 86 7.86 24.42 -5.15
N ASP A 87 8.62 23.37 -5.13
CA ASP A 87 10.10 23.35 -5.10
C ASP A 87 10.65 22.23 -5.98
N PRO A 88 10.88 22.47 -7.26
CA PRO A 88 11.48 21.45 -8.15
C PRO A 88 12.91 21.09 -7.79
N SER A 89 13.61 21.89 -6.99
CA SER A 89 14.99 21.63 -6.57
C SER A 89 15.10 20.55 -5.48
N LEU A 90 14.03 20.34 -4.71
CA LEU A 90 13.97 19.34 -3.63
C LEU A 90 15.24 19.33 -2.75
N LYS A 91 15.71 20.51 -2.34
CA LYS A 91 17.05 20.71 -1.76
C LYS A 91 17.43 19.77 -0.63
N ASN A 92 16.45 19.39 0.20
CA ASN A 92 16.67 18.57 1.39
C ASN A 92 16.30 17.10 1.17
N VAL A 93 16.01 16.68 -0.08
CA VAL A 93 15.61 15.31 -0.40
C VAL A 93 16.77 14.56 -1.02
N ALA A 94 17.13 13.43 -0.45
CA ALA A 94 18.21 12.57 -0.95
C ALA A 94 17.68 11.45 -1.86
N CYS A 95 16.47 10.95 -1.57
CA CYS A 95 15.90 9.84 -2.31
C CYS A 95 14.38 9.93 -2.39
N ILE A 96 13.82 9.52 -3.51
CA ILE A 96 12.38 9.38 -3.71
C ILE A 96 12.07 7.94 -4.11
N LEU A 97 11.21 7.30 -3.33
CA LEU A 97 10.73 5.94 -3.53
C LEU A 97 9.27 5.98 -3.98
N PHE A 98 8.95 5.45 -5.13
CA PHE A 98 7.57 5.25 -5.56
C PHE A 98 7.16 3.81 -5.24
N ASP A 99 6.22 3.62 -4.32
CA ASP A 99 5.67 2.30 -4.03
C ASP A 99 4.43 1.99 -4.87
N GLU A 100 4.18 0.69 -5.07
CA GLU A 100 3.06 0.17 -5.87
C GLU A 100 2.99 0.79 -7.29
N PHE A 101 4.15 1.07 -7.90
CA PHE A 101 4.23 1.76 -9.19
C PHE A 101 3.50 1.02 -10.33
N HIS A 102 3.27 -0.29 -10.17
CA HIS A 102 2.47 -1.08 -11.10
C HIS A 102 0.99 -0.68 -11.16
N GLU A 103 0.46 0.05 -10.19
CA GLU A 103 -0.92 0.60 -10.26
C GLU A 103 -1.06 1.65 -11.38
N ARG A 104 0.03 2.16 -11.96
CA ARG A 104 0.09 3.10 -13.08
C ARG A 104 -0.85 4.28 -12.90
N ARG A 105 -0.75 4.91 -11.75
CA ARG A 105 -1.60 6.07 -11.41
C ARG A 105 -1.11 7.31 -12.13
N ARG A 106 -2.06 8.08 -12.67
CA ARG A 106 -1.76 9.31 -13.43
C ARG A 106 -0.84 10.26 -12.66
N ASP A 107 -1.11 10.49 -11.38
CA ASP A 107 -0.35 11.44 -10.57
C ASP A 107 1.07 10.92 -10.25
N ALA A 108 1.26 9.61 -10.10
CA ALA A 108 2.57 9.00 -9.96
C ALA A 108 3.37 9.04 -11.28
N ASP A 109 2.75 8.68 -12.41
CA ASP A 109 3.40 8.73 -13.73
C ASP A 109 3.80 10.15 -14.12
N LEU A 110 2.91 11.14 -13.90
CA LEU A 110 3.20 12.55 -14.12
C LEU A 110 4.31 13.04 -13.19
N GLY A 111 4.21 12.70 -11.90
CA GLY A 111 5.19 13.08 -10.91
C GLY A 111 6.58 12.53 -11.22
N LEU A 112 6.69 11.26 -11.63
CA LEU A 112 7.96 10.68 -12.06
C LEU A 112 8.55 11.39 -13.29
N THR A 113 7.71 11.72 -14.27
CA THR A 113 8.17 12.42 -15.49
C THR A 113 8.75 13.79 -15.14
N LEU A 114 8.00 14.60 -14.39
CA LEU A 114 8.45 15.93 -13.95
C LEU A 114 9.69 15.85 -13.04
N LEU A 115 9.73 14.84 -12.14
CA LEU A 115 10.88 14.62 -11.28
C LEU A 115 12.14 14.32 -12.08
N ARG A 116 12.06 13.46 -13.08
CA ARG A 116 13.22 13.13 -13.94
C ARG A 116 13.74 14.35 -14.69
N GLU A 117 12.85 15.17 -15.24
CA GLU A 117 13.23 16.41 -15.90
C GLU A 117 13.92 17.38 -14.93
N ALA A 118 13.33 17.58 -13.74
CA ALA A 118 13.91 18.42 -12.71
C ALA A 118 15.25 17.88 -12.20
N ALA A 119 15.33 16.57 -11.94
CA ALA A 119 16.57 15.94 -11.47
C ALA A 119 17.69 16.05 -12.48
N ALA A 120 17.44 15.86 -13.76
CA ALA A 120 18.46 15.95 -14.80
C ALA A 120 19.16 17.33 -14.85
N VAL A 121 18.43 18.40 -14.49
CA VAL A 121 18.95 19.77 -14.56
C VAL A 121 19.39 20.31 -13.20
N LEU A 122 18.62 20.02 -12.15
CA LEU A 122 18.78 20.68 -10.84
C LEU A 122 19.42 19.76 -9.79
N ARG A 123 19.21 18.45 -9.90
CA ARG A 123 19.58 17.47 -8.86
C ARG A 123 20.07 16.14 -9.46
N PRO A 124 21.18 16.13 -10.19
CA PRO A 124 21.77 14.90 -10.76
C PRO A 124 22.21 13.89 -9.68
N ASP A 125 22.28 14.32 -8.42
CA ASP A 125 22.58 13.52 -7.24
C ASP A 125 21.36 12.79 -6.64
N LEU A 126 20.15 13.19 -7.02
CA LEU A 126 18.91 12.65 -6.46
C LEU A 126 18.68 11.21 -6.87
N SER A 127 18.51 10.33 -5.89
CA SER A 127 18.18 8.94 -6.14
C SER A 127 16.67 8.75 -6.35
N ILE A 128 16.30 8.03 -7.41
CA ILE A 128 14.91 7.70 -7.71
C ILE A 128 14.76 6.18 -7.74
N VAL A 129 13.83 5.64 -6.96
CA VAL A 129 13.57 4.20 -6.87
C VAL A 129 12.11 3.92 -7.18
N LEU A 130 11.85 2.96 -8.06
CA LEU A 130 10.51 2.46 -8.37
C LEU A 130 10.35 1.07 -7.77
N MET A 131 9.34 0.89 -6.92
CA MET A 131 9.04 -0.39 -6.29
C MET A 131 7.72 -0.95 -6.83
N SER A 132 7.69 -2.24 -7.08
CA SER A 132 6.52 -2.89 -7.65
C SER A 132 6.50 -4.38 -7.37
N ALA A 133 5.31 -4.92 -7.13
CA ALA A 133 5.11 -6.35 -6.94
C ALA A 133 5.05 -7.13 -8.27
N THR A 134 4.71 -6.48 -9.38
CA THR A 134 4.40 -7.12 -10.68
C THR A 134 4.85 -6.24 -11.85
N LEU A 135 6.09 -5.77 -11.84
CA LEU A 135 6.59 -4.96 -12.94
C LEU A 135 6.76 -5.81 -14.21
N ASP A 136 6.19 -5.35 -15.30
CA ASP A 136 6.73 -5.68 -16.61
C ASP A 136 8.06 -4.96 -16.77
N VAL A 137 9.10 -5.63 -16.29
CA VAL A 137 10.48 -5.12 -16.31
C VAL A 137 10.92 -4.78 -17.74
N SER A 138 10.36 -5.44 -18.74
CA SER A 138 10.72 -5.25 -20.15
C SER A 138 10.28 -3.88 -20.67
N ASP A 139 9.08 -3.42 -20.32
CA ASP A 139 8.58 -2.09 -20.71
C ASP A 139 9.33 -0.97 -19.97
N LEU A 140 9.59 -1.18 -18.67
CA LEU A 140 10.35 -0.21 -17.89
C LEU A 140 11.82 -0.09 -18.35
N ARG A 141 12.49 -1.19 -18.65
CA ARG A 141 13.84 -1.17 -19.23
C ARG A 141 13.93 -0.38 -20.55
N ARG A 142 12.89 -0.49 -21.39
CA ARG A 142 12.84 0.31 -22.63
C ARG A 142 12.72 1.81 -22.38
N ARG A 143 11.95 2.19 -21.33
CA ARG A 143 11.69 3.60 -20.98
C ARG A 143 12.75 4.21 -20.09
N LEU A 144 13.45 3.39 -19.33
CA LEU A 144 14.47 3.75 -18.35
C LEU A 144 15.70 2.86 -18.54
N PRO A 145 16.41 2.99 -19.69
CA PRO A 145 17.53 2.12 -20.01
C PRO A 145 18.72 2.29 -19.04
N GLU A 146 18.78 3.43 -18.36
CA GLU A 146 19.78 3.77 -17.34
C GLU A 146 19.49 3.14 -15.96
N ALA A 147 18.30 2.59 -15.74
CA ALA A 147 17.91 2.09 -14.42
C ALA A 147 18.50 0.70 -14.14
N THR A 148 19.05 0.54 -12.95
CA THR A 148 19.44 -0.77 -12.43
C THR A 148 18.19 -1.50 -11.90
N VAL A 149 17.99 -2.73 -12.33
CA VAL A 149 16.88 -3.57 -11.85
C VAL A 149 17.38 -4.52 -10.79
N LEU A 150 16.71 -4.49 -9.62
CA LEU A 150 16.92 -5.41 -8.52
C LEU A 150 15.66 -6.26 -8.37
N GLU A 151 15.81 -7.57 -8.46
CA GLU A 151 14.72 -8.52 -8.29
C GLU A 151 14.92 -9.32 -6.99
N SER A 152 13.88 -9.45 -6.20
CA SER A 152 13.87 -10.30 -5.01
C SER A 152 12.80 -11.37 -5.16
N GLU A 153 13.21 -12.62 -5.08
CA GLU A 153 12.29 -13.76 -5.03
C GLU A 153 11.65 -13.82 -3.64
N GLY A 154 10.39 -13.35 -3.56
CA GLY A 154 9.59 -13.49 -2.34
C GLY A 154 9.06 -14.92 -2.16
N ARG A 155 8.79 -15.34 -0.92
CA ARG A 155 8.04 -16.56 -0.65
C ARG A 155 6.58 -16.35 -1.06
N SER A 156 6.09 -17.10 -2.03
CA SER A 156 4.66 -17.21 -2.32
C SER A 156 4.04 -18.31 -1.48
N PHE A 157 2.85 -18.05 -0.94
CA PHE A 157 2.04 -19.12 -0.38
C PHE A 157 1.24 -19.80 -1.48
N PRO A 158 0.99 -21.11 -1.37
CA PRO A 158 0.13 -21.77 -2.35
C PRO A 158 -1.26 -21.16 -2.33
N VAL A 159 -1.76 -20.83 -3.51
CA VAL A 159 -3.10 -20.28 -3.72
C VAL A 159 -3.91 -21.29 -4.52
N GLU A 160 -5.01 -21.77 -3.93
CA GLU A 160 -5.99 -22.58 -4.65
C GLU A 160 -7.04 -21.67 -5.26
N THR A 161 -7.24 -21.79 -6.57
CA THR A 161 -8.27 -21.04 -7.29
C THR A 161 -9.48 -21.92 -7.53
N ILE A 162 -10.63 -21.53 -6.98
CA ILE A 162 -11.89 -22.26 -7.12
C ILE A 162 -12.88 -21.40 -7.91
N HIS A 163 -13.37 -21.95 -9.03
CA HIS A 163 -14.37 -21.31 -9.85
C HIS A 163 -15.75 -21.84 -9.50
N GLN A 164 -16.70 -20.95 -9.24
CA GLN A 164 -18.07 -21.29 -8.91
C GLN A 164 -19.02 -20.71 -9.96
N VAL A 165 -19.79 -21.57 -10.61
CA VAL A 165 -20.76 -21.16 -11.63
C VAL A 165 -21.93 -20.44 -10.93
N PRO A 166 -22.33 -19.24 -11.39
CA PRO A 166 -23.54 -18.57 -10.92
C PRO A 166 -24.78 -19.44 -11.21
N ARG A 167 -25.73 -19.45 -10.28
CA ARG A 167 -27.03 -20.07 -10.54
C ARG A 167 -27.93 -19.06 -11.27
N SER A 168 -28.80 -19.55 -12.14
CA SER A 168 -29.79 -18.69 -12.79
C SER A 168 -30.59 -17.91 -11.74
N GLU A 169 -30.80 -16.63 -11.98
CA GLU A 169 -31.57 -15.70 -11.11
C GLU A 169 -31.00 -15.49 -9.67
N GLU A 170 -29.82 -16.02 -9.35
CA GLU A 170 -29.19 -15.80 -8.06
C GLU A 170 -28.56 -14.41 -7.98
N SER A 171 -28.99 -13.59 -7.00
CA SER A 171 -28.36 -12.28 -6.79
C SER A 171 -26.89 -12.41 -6.34
N LEU A 172 -26.05 -11.41 -6.66
CA LEU A 172 -24.63 -11.39 -6.25
C LEU A 172 -24.45 -11.62 -4.75
N ALA A 173 -25.30 -11.04 -3.90
CA ALA A 173 -25.24 -11.23 -2.46
C ALA A 173 -25.50 -12.69 -2.05
N LYS A 174 -26.42 -13.39 -2.70
CA LYS A 174 -26.67 -14.81 -2.47
C LYS A 174 -25.51 -15.68 -2.95
N GLN A 175 -24.89 -15.33 -4.09
CA GLN A 175 -23.70 -16.02 -4.60
C GLN A 175 -22.55 -15.91 -3.59
N VAL A 176 -22.34 -14.73 -3.02
CA VAL A 176 -21.32 -14.49 -1.97
C VAL A 176 -21.59 -15.33 -0.73
N LEU A 177 -22.85 -15.34 -0.24
CA LEU A 177 -23.24 -16.15 0.91
C LEU A 177 -22.97 -17.65 0.64
N ARG A 178 -23.40 -18.15 -0.50
CA ARG A 178 -23.19 -19.57 -0.91
C ARG A 178 -21.70 -19.91 -1.01
N ALA A 179 -20.90 -19.05 -1.62
CA ALA A 179 -19.46 -19.23 -1.70
C ALA A 179 -18.82 -19.26 -0.31
N PHE A 180 -19.24 -18.36 0.58
CA PHE A 180 -18.80 -18.34 1.97
C PHE A 180 -19.15 -19.65 2.69
N GLU A 181 -20.41 -20.11 2.59
CA GLU A 181 -20.88 -21.33 3.22
C GLU A 181 -20.14 -22.58 2.69
N SER A 182 -19.82 -22.60 1.39
CA SER A 182 -19.11 -23.73 0.79
C SER A 182 -17.63 -23.80 1.15
N HIS A 183 -16.97 -22.65 1.35
CA HIS A 183 -15.49 -22.61 1.42
C HIS A 183 -14.93 -21.98 2.70
N ALA A 184 -15.70 -21.14 3.40
CA ALA A 184 -15.18 -20.35 4.51
C ALA A 184 -15.67 -20.78 5.89
N LEU A 185 -16.75 -21.55 6.01
CA LEU A 185 -17.31 -21.94 7.31
C LEU A 185 -16.32 -22.75 8.17
N ASN A 186 -15.45 -23.54 7.55
CA ASN A 186 -14.50 -24.41 8.21
C ASN A 186 -13.10 -23.81 8.35
N LEU A 187 -12.93 -22.53 8.04
CA LEU A 187 -11.65 -21.87 8.22
C LEU A 187 -11.26 -21.83 9.70
N ARG A 188 -9.95 -21.91 9.93
CA ARG A 188 -9.37 -21.87 11.29
C ARG A 188 -9.71 -20.56 12.00
N LYS A 189 -9.79 -20.59 13.34
CA LYS A 189 -9.92 -19.38 14.16
C LYS A 189 -8.77 -18.41 13.80
N GLY A 190 -9.10 -17.12 13.60
CA GLY A 190 -8.14 -16.12 13.16
C GLY A 190 -8.00 -15.95 11.64
N SER A 191 -8.65 -16.79 10.83
CA SER A 191 -8.72 -16.59 9.39
C SER A 191 -9.64 -15.42 9.03
N GLY A 192 -9.34 -14.73 7.93
CA GLY A 192 -10.15 -13.66 7.37
C GLY A 192 -10.67 -14.02 5.98
N VAL A 193 -11.81 -13.46 5.61
CA VAL A 193 -12.36 -13.54 4.24
C VAL A 193 -12.51 -12.14 3.70
N LEU A 194 -11.93 -11.89 2.53
CA LEU A 194 -12.05 -10.63 1.81
C LEU A 194 -12.89 -10.84 0.55
N VAL A 195 -13.97 -10.09 0.42
CA VAL A 195 -14.89 -10.16 -0.71
C VAL A 195 -14.81 -8.89 -1.52
N PHE A 196 -14.38 -8.98 -2.77
CA PHE A 196 -14.35 -7.87 -3.70
C PHE A 196 -15.69 -7.73 -4.42
N LEU A 197 -16.27 -6.54 -4.38
CA LEU A 197 -17.57 -6.23 -4.97
C LEU A 197 -17.49 -4.98 -5.85
N PRO A 198 -18.34 -4.86 -6.88
CA PRO A 198 -18.25 -3.79 -7.88
C PRO A 198 -18.48 -2.38 -7.33
N GLY A 199 -19.26 -2.23 -6.27
CA GLY A 199 -19.60 -0.92 -5.74
C GLY A 199 -20.26 -0.93 -4.37
N LEU A 200 -20.50 0.28 -3.84
CA LEU A 200 -21.04 0.48 -2.50
C LEU A 200 -22.41 -0.18 -2.30
N ARG A 201 -23.27 -0.12 -3.33
CA ARG A 201 -24.61 -0.72 -3.27
C ARG A 201 -24.53 -2.24 -3.07
N GLU A 202 -23.63 -2.89 -3.78
CA GLU A 202 -23.40 -4.33 -3.68
C GLU A 202 -22.75 -4.68 -2.33
N ILE A 203 -21.82 -3.86 -1.85
CA ILE A 203 -21.20 -4.03 -0.52
C ILE A 203 -22.28 -4.01 0.56
N GLU A 204 -23.16 -3.02 0.55
CA GLU A 204 -24.21 -2.90 1.58
C GLU A 204 -25.26 -4.02 1.49
N ARG A 205 -25.66 -4.41 0.28
CA ARG A 205 -26.55 -5.55 0.09
C ARG A 205 -25.95 -6.86 0.60
N CYS A 206 -24.68 -7.12 0.30
CA CYS A 206 -23.98 -8.29 0.82
C CYS A 206 -23.85 -8.23 2.33
N ARG A 207 -23.45 -7.09 2.89
CA ARG A 207 -23.31 -6.90 4.34
C ARG A 207 -24.60 -7.21 5.09
N HIS A 208 -25.75 -6.71 4.61
CA HIS A 208 -27.05 -7.00 5.22
C HIS A 208 -27.36 -8.48 5.19
N LEU A 209 -27.28 -9.11 4.02
CA LEU A 209 -27.56 -10.53 3.88
C LEU A 209 -26.66 -11.42 4.75
N LEU A 210 -25.36 -11.10 4.79
CA LEU A 210 -24.38 -11.87 5.57
C LEU A 210 -24.60 -11.68 7.09
N LYS A 211 -25.00 -10.51 7.57
CA LYS A 211 -25.31 -10.27 8.97
C LYS A 211 -26.56 -11.03 9.44
N ASP A 212 -27.54 -11.17 8.56
CA ASP A 212 -28.79 -11.86 8.87
C ASP A 212 -28.65 -13.39 8.80
N ALA A 213 -27.60 -13.89 8.15
CA ALA A 213 -27.36 -15.32 7.99
C ALA A 213 -26.97 -15.97 9.31
N GLN A 214 -27.74 -16.96 9.75
CA GLN A 214 -27.52 -17.72 11.00
C GLN A 214 -26.15 -18.41 11.03
N THR A 215 -25.69 -18.86 9.86
CA THR A 215 -24.40 -19.55 9.66
C THR A 215 -23.18 -18.66 9.95
N LEU A 216 -23.36 -17.33 9.92
CA LEU A 216 -22.29 -16.35 10.09
C LEU A 216 -22.27 -15.68 11.47
N LYS A 217 -23.04 -16.13 12.46
CA LYS A 217 -23.12 -15.50 13.79
C LYS A 217 -21.75 -15.34 14.48
N ARG A 218 -20.80 -16.24 14.20
CA ARG A 218 -19.43 -16.18 14.73
C ARG A 218 -18.48 -15.25 13.94
N TRP A 219 -18.95 -14.68 12.84
CA TRP A 219 -18.14 -13.84 11.96
C TRP A 219 -18.51 -12.37 12.15
N ARG A 220 -17.49 -11.54 12.23
CA ARG A 220 -17.69 -10.10 12.16
C ARG A 220 -17.69 -9.66 10.70
N VAL A 221 -18.83 -9.21 10.22
CA VAL A 221 -18.99 -8.69 8.86
C VAL A 221 -18.84 -7.18 8.89
N VAL A 222 -17.86 -6.64 8.14
CA VAL A 222 -17.60 -5.21 8.03
C VAL A 222 -17.54 -4.80 6.56
N SER A 223 -18.03 -3.59 6.26
CA SER A 223 -17.83 -2.96 4.95
C SER A 223 -16.47 -2.26 4.91
N LEU A 224 -15.80 -2.31 3.75
CA LEU A 224 -14.57 -1.57 3.51
C LEU A 224 -14.65 -0.92 2.12
N HIS A 225 -14.64 0.40 2.08
CA HIS A 225 -14.65 1.18 0.83
C HIS A 225 -14.04 2.58 1.04
N GLY A 226 -13.63 3.23 -0.04
CA GLY A 226 -12.90 4.50 0.02
C GLY A 226 -13.69 5.71 0.55
N GLN A 227 -15.03 5.63 0.65
CA GLN A 227 -15.87 6.70 1.20
C GLN A 227 -15.98 6.65 2.73
N LEU A 228 -15.57 5.56 3.38
CA LEU A 228 -15.53 5.49 4.84
C LEU A 228 -14.48 6.46 5.41
N PRO A 229 -14.73 7.02 6.61
CA PRO A 229 -13.70 7.71 7.36
C PRO A 229 -12.46 6.83 7.56
N LEU A 230 -11.26 7.42 7.49
CA LEU A 230 -10.00 6.67 7.62
C LEU A 230 -9.92 5.84 8.91
N LYS A 231 -10.50 6.34 10.00
CA LYS A 231 -10.55 5.62 11.27
C LYS A 231 -11.34 4.31 11.15
N GLU A 232 -12.46 4.32 10.46
CA GLU A 232 -13.28 3.13 10.22
C GLU A 232 -12.60 2.16 9.25
N GLN A 233 -11.95 2.67 8.20
CA GLN A 233 -11.14 1.84 7.30
C GLN A 233 -10.01 1.13 8.07
N SER A 234 -9.29 1.86 8.93
CA SER A 234 -8.23 1.28 9.77
C SER A 234 -8.79 0.24 10.74
N ALA A 235 -9.93 0.50 11.38
CA ALA A 235 -10.57 -0.45 12.30
C ALA A 235 -11.05 -1.72 11.58
N ALA A 236 -11.46 -1.62 10.31
CA ALA A 236 -11.86 -2.79 9.51
C ALA A 236 -10.68 -3.70 9.16
N LEU A 237 -9.47 -3.16 9.10
CA LEU A 237 -8.25 -3.90 8.77
C LEU A 237 -7.49 -4.42 10.00
N GLN A 238 -7.86 -3.98 11.20
CA GLN A 238 -7.25 -4.50 12.43
C GLN A 238 -7.62 -5.98 12.62
N ARG A 239 -6.60 -6.81 12.86
CA ARG A 239 -6.83 -8.19 13.28
C ARG A 239 -7.58 -8.17 14.61
N PHE A 240 -8.62 -8.97 14.71
CA PHE A 240 -9.21 -9.25 16.00
C PHE A 240 -8.24 -10.13 16.76
N SER A 241 -7.58 -9.57 17.78
CA SER A 241 -7.01 -10.39 18.83
C SER A 241 -8.17 -11.07 19.55
N SER A 242 -8.16 -12.39 19.56
CA SER A 242 -9.17 -13.22 20.18
C SER A 242 -8.93 -13.32 21.71
N ASP A 243 -8.69 -12.21 22.37
CA ASP A 243 -8.54 -12.14 23.83
C ASP A 243 -9.79 -11.55 24.47
N HIS A 244 -10.91 -12.20 24.23
CA HIS A 244 -12.10 -12.14 25.10
C HIS A 244 -12.92 -13.41 24.87
N ASP A 245 -12.53 -14.47 25.55
CA ASP A 245 -13.38 -15.49 26.15
C ASP A 245 -12.98 -15.66 27.60
#